data_364272602761a0c1cf4d743db206b69b
#
_entry.id   364272602761a0c1cf4d743db206b69b
#
_cell.length_a   1.000
_cell.length_b   1.000
_cell.length_c   1.000
_cell.angle_alpha   90.00
_cell.angle_beta   90.00
_cell.angle_gamma   90.00
#
_symmetry.space_group_name_H-M   'P 1'
#
loop_
_entity.id
_entity.type
_entity.pdbx_description
1 polymer ?
#
loop_
_entity_poly.entity_id
_entity_poly.type
_entity_poly.pdbx_seq_one_letter_code
_entity_poly.pdbx_strand_id
1 'polypeptide(L)' 'FVARGNQNLLLVEKRKEVESELEEAIRNGRKCCMKDTEIRELFDLIMEEP' A
#
# COMPACT_ATOMS: atom_id res chain seq x y z
N PHE A 1 -10.57 -17.88 -7.51
CA PHE A 1 -10.79 -17.36 -7.98
C PHE A 1 -10.53 -17.16 -9.11
N VAL A 2 -10.59 -17.07 -9.75
CA VAL A 2 -10.58 -17.04 -10.76
C VAL A 2 -10.01 -16.13 -11.42
N ALA A 3 -9.10 -16.20 -11.75
CA ALA A 3 -8.46 -15.32 -12.30
C ALA A 3 -8.57 -15.34 -13.70
N ARG A 4 -8.88 -14.46 -14.33
CA ARG A 4 -8.96 -14.43 -15.62
C ARG A 4 -7.74 -13.84 -16.09
N GLY A 5 -7.02 -14.22 -16.91
CA GLY A 5 -5.73 -13.86 -17.30
C GLY A 5 -5.54 -12.42 -17.69
N ASN A 6 -6.29 -11.98 -18.64
CA ASN A 6 -6.00 -10.68 -19.20
C ASN A 6 -6.16 -9.56 -18.21
N GLN A 7 -7.29 -9.55 -17.57
CA GLN A 7 -7.53 -8.50 -16.63
C GLN A 7 -6.56 -8.56 -15.51
N ASN A 8 -6.12 -9.75 -15.18
CA ASN A 8 -5.20 -9.88 -14.10
C ASN A 8 -3.89 -9.18 -14.36
N LEU A 9 -3.44 -9.22 -15.58
CA LEU A 9 -2.18 -8.59 -15.89
C LEU A 9 -2.23 -7.12 -15.53
N LEU A 10 -3.27 -6.45 -15.94
CA LEU A 10 -3.39 -5.03 -15.63
C LEU A 10 -3.46 -4.79 -14.16
N LEU A 11 -4.24 -5.60 -13.47
CA LEU A 11 -4.38 -5.43 -12.04
C LEU A 11 -3.06 -5.67 -11.31
N VAL A 12 -2.31 -6.64 -11.79
CA VAL A 12 -1.04 -6.94 -11.16
C VAL A 12 -0.08 -5.77 -11.30
N GLU A 13 -0.04 -5.18 -12.47
CA GLU A 13 0.84 -4.04 -12.68
C GLU A 13 0.43 -2.89 -11.80
N LYS A 14 -0.85 -2.58 -11.76
CA LYS A 14 -1.30 -1.51 -10.89
C LYS A 14 -0.99 -1.81 -9.44
N ARG A 15 -1.14 -3.05 -9.08
CA ARG A 15 -0.89 -3.44 -7.71
C ARG A 15 0.57 -3.20 -7.35
N LYS A 16 1.46 -3.50 -8.26
CA LYS A 16 2.86 -3.28 -8.00
C LYS A 16 3.15 -1.81 -7.78
N GLU A 17 2.53 -0.97 -8.55
CA GLU A 17 2.71 0.46 -8.36
C GLU A 17 2.27 0.88 -6.98
N VAL A 18 1.10 0.43 -6.58
CA VAL A 18 0.61 0.77 -5.25
C VAL A 18 1.55 0.24 -4.18
N GLU A 19 2.02 -0.97 -4.38
CA GLU A 19 2.96 -1.55 -3.42
C GLU A 19 4.19 -0.66 -3.28
N SER A 20 4.70 -0.21 -4.39
CA SER A 20 5.89 0.63 -4.36
C SER A 20 5.62 1.92 -3.59
N GLU A 21 4.49 2.51 -3.84
CA GLU A 21 4.14 3.73 -3.14
C GLU A 21 3.99 3.48 -1.64
N LEU A 22 3.38 2.38 -1.30
CA LEU A 22 3.24 2.06 0.12
C LEU A 22 4.59 1.85 0.77
N GLU A 23 5.48 1.18 0.08
CA GLU A 23 6.80 0.98 0.62
C GLU A 23 7.51 2.30 0.84
N GLU A 24 7.38 3.19 -0.10
CA GLU A 24 7.99 4.51 0.07
C GLU A 24 7.39 5.23 1.27
N ALA A 25 6.10 5.14 1.42
CA ALA A 25 5.46 5.78 2.56
C ALA A 25 6.02 5.23 3.86
N ILE A 26 6.21 3.93 3.91
CA ILE A 26 6.75 3.33 5.12
C ILE A 26 8.17 3.82 5.37
N ARG A 27 8.96 3.89 4.32
CA ARG A 27 10.31 4.38 4.48
C ARG A 27 10.32 5.82 5.00
N ASN A 28 9.47 6.63 4.42
CA ASN A 28 9.39 8.02 4.86
C ASN A 28 8.99 8.10 6.32
N GLY A 29 8.04 7.27 6.72
CA GLY A 29 7.64 7.25 8.11
C GLY A 29 8.80 6.88 9.02
N ARG A 30 9.59 5.92 8.59
CA ARG A 30 10.73 5.53 9.40
C ARG A 30 11.76 6.64 9.48
N LYS A 31 11.92 7.37 8.40
CA LYS A 31 12.82 8.51 8.41
C LYS A 31 12.38 9.55 9.44
N CYS A 32 11.09 9.66 9.64
CA CYS A 32 10.57 10.58 10.64
C CYS A 32 10.58 9.97 12.04
N CYS A 33 11.22 8.81 12.18
CA CYS A 33 11.28 8.15 13.48
C CYS A 33 9.92 7.68 13.93
N MET A 34 9.08 7.33 13.01
CA MET A 34 7.78 6.78 13.36
C MET A 34 7.91 5.28 13.62
N LYS A 35 7.08 4.81 14.53
CA LYS A 35 7.06 3.38 14.81
C LYS A 35 6.16 2.67 13.83
N ASP A 36 6.39 1.39 13.72
CA ASP A 36 5.57 0.58 12.83
C ASP A 36 4.10 0.70 13.19
N THR A 37 3.81 0.69 14.47
CA THR A 37 2.41 0.82 14.89
C THR A 37 1.83 2.14 14.46
N GLU A 38 2.62 3.19 14.54
CA GLU A 38 2.12 4.51 14.13
C GLU A 38 1.85 4.54 12.64
N ILE A 39 2.75 3.97 11.87
CA ILE A 39 2.55 3.93 10.42
C ILE A 39 1.30 3.14 10.11
N ARG A 40 1.11 2.04 10.81
CA ARG A 40 -0.08 1.23 10.57
C ARG A 40 -1.34 2.00 10.90
N GLU A 41 -1.31 2.72 11.99
CA GLU A 41 -2.47 3.49 12.38
C GLU A 41 -2.82 4.51 11.32
N LEU A 42 -1.81 5.15 10.76
CA LEU A 42 -2.05 6.10 9.70
C LEU A 42 -2.71 5.42 8.51
N PHE A 43 -2.20 4.27 8.13
CA PHE A 43 -2.81 3.54 7.03
C PHE A 43 -4.25 3.22 7.34
N ASP A 44 -4.50 2.79 8.56
CA ASP A 44 -5.86 2.46 8.97
C ASP A 44 -6.77 3.67 8.85
N LEU A 45 -6.29 4.78 9.32
CA LEU A 45 -7.07 6.00 9.27
C LEU A 45 -7.42 6.36 7.84
N ILE A 46 -6.44 6.29 6.97
CA ILE A 46 -6.67 6.64 5.59
C ILE A 46 -7.67 5.70 4.96
N MET A 47 -7.56 4.44 5.28
CA MET A 47 -8.47 3.47 4.69
C MET A 47 -9.88 3.60 5.25
N GLU A 48 -9.99 4.11 6.46
CA GLU A 48 -11.29 4.27 7.05
C GLU A 48 -12.02 5.46 6.51
N GLU A 49 -11.33 6.34 5.85
CA GLU A 49 -11.97 7.52 5.35
C GLU A 49 -13.07 7.17 4.38
N PRO A 50 -14.21 7.81 4.46
CA PRO A 50 -15.32 7.49 3.55
C PRO A 50 -15.09 7.95 2.14
#